data_268acccaf0a8c9e6f904579dfff9d652
#
_entry.id   268acccaf0a8c9e6f904579dfff9d652
#
_cell.length_a   1.000
_cell.length_b   1.000
_cell.length_c   1.000
_cell.angle_alpha   90.00
_cell.angle_beta   90.00
_cell.angle_gamma   90.00
#
_symmetry.space_group_name_H-M   'P 1'
#
loop_
_entity.id
_entity.type
_entity.pdbx_description
1 polymer ?
#
loop_
_entity_poly.entity_id
_entity_poly.type
_entity_poly.pdbx_seq_one_letter_code
_entity_poly.pdbx_strand_id
1 'polypeptide(L)'
;MCAAGVPGQALADQGGGALSASQRLVLHSIAADTWKFYAADVDPDTNLPLDNLGPGAVRGSYTSAADIGVYLWAVVAARDLGLIDRARADSLISATLDEVATLKRYDGFLYQWYDTNNGNVLVNPGQGDCSEATPAQDNCWFVSAVDNGWYASGLIEVREALPELRSLADRLLDPMNFAIFYDNRAQTDCNVNAALGNQHTGTMYGGYYVDQGPAPYHVDTLYSDPRIAIYIGMGMHQMPGDVWWRTWRTLPPKQCPTDPDYSSQGQWPVPGYWQTYTDPQSGKKFNVWEGHYTYPGTSLTFVPTYAGGMFEGLMANLVVPETTWGTRSLGLDDLRWAEVQEKYATQVLHYPVWGMSPSSTADDTGNYGGFGVEGLAFPAGEGLAQCTTCATEATVSPHASMIALPVLPQQAYANIETLRSRYPGIYSSDGGFYDAVNPTTGSIGHRRLVLDQSMIMASLDDALNQDALQRYFARDPVSWAARLYLSYETMSIG
;
A
#
# COMPACT_ATOMS: atom_id res chain seq x y z
N MET A 1 -37.36 -15.36 10.80
CA MET A 1 -35.95 -15.05 11.05
C MET A 1 -35.19 -15.25 9.74
N CYS A 2 -35.02 -14.22 8.95
CA CYS A 2 -34.16 -14.27 7.76
C CYS A 2 -32.73 -14.11 8.25
N ALA A 3 -31.87 -15.09 7.99
CA ALA A 3 -30.45 -14.98 8.20
C ALA A 3 -29.93 -13.89 7.27
N ALA A 4 -29.47 -12.78 7.82
CA ALA A 4 -28.72 -11.79 7.08
C ALA A 4 -27.37 -12.44 6.71
N GLY A 5 -27.16 -12.74 5.44
CA GLY A 5 -25.87 -13.19 4.93
C GLY A 5 -24.81 -12.15 5.22
N VAL A 6 -23.63 -12.58 5.62
CA VAL A 6 -22.49 -11.73 5.91
C VAL A 6 -22.06 -11.07 4.59
N PRO A 7 -22.00 -9.72 4.48
CA PRO A 7 -21.73 -9.04 3.21
C PRO A 7 -20.41 -9.42 2.53
N GLY A 8 -19.38 -9.82 3.29
CA GLY A 8 -18.08 -10.25 2.75
C GLY A 8 -18.11 -11.57 1.96
N GLN A 9 -19.11 -12.44 2.18
CA GLN A 9 -19.27 -13.66 1.36
C GLN A 9 -19.69 -13.35 -0.09
N ALA A 10 -20.33 -12.25 -0.35
CA ALA A 10 -20.86 -11.93 -1.68
C ALA A 10 -19.77 -11.55 -2.69
N LEU A 11 -18.67 -10.91 -2.27
CA LEU A 11 -17.55 -10.57 -3.16
C LEU A 11 -16.62 -11.77 -3.37
N ALA A 12 -16.38 -12.56 -2.34
CA ALA A 12 -15.61 -13.82 -2.43
C ALA A 12 -16.24 -14.83 -3.39
N ASP A 13 -17.58 -14.88 -3.48
CA ASP A 13 -18.30 -15.74 -4.44
C ASP A 13 -18.17 -15.26 -5.90
N GLN A 14 -17.87 -13.97 -6.14
CA GLN A 14 -17.57 -13.44 -7.47
C GLN A 14 -16.13 -13.72 -7.88
N GLY A 15 -15.19 -13.83 -6.94
CA GLY A 15 -13.76 -14.03 -7.14
C GLY A 15 -13.29 -15.48 -7.35
N GLY A 16 -14.16 -16.46 -7.60
CA GLY A 16 -13.73 -17.80 -8.05
C GLY A 16 -13.59 -18.88 -6.98
N GLY A 17 -14.28 -18.79 -5.84
CA GLY A 17 -14.40 -19.85 -4.85
C GLY A 17 -13.25 -19.92 -3.81
N ALA A 18 -13.51 -20.57 -2.69
CA ALA A 18 -12.56 -20.67 -1.58
C ALA A 18 -11.38 -21.61 -1.88
N LEU A 19 -10.22 -21.33 -1.27
CA LEU A 19 -9.02 -22.16 -1.35
C LEU A 19 -9.27 -23.55 -0.74
N SER A 20 -8.85 -24.61 -1.44
CA SER A 20 -8.88 -25.99 -0.96
C SER A 20 -7.88 -26.21 0.18
N ALA A 21 -8.04 -27.28 0.94
CA ALA A 21 -7.10 -27.65 2.00
C ALA A 21 -5.66 -27.86 1.48
N SER A 22 -5.49 -28.44 0.29
CA SER A 22 -4.16 -28.61 -0.32
C SER A 22 -3.53 -27.29 -0.73
N GLN A 23 -4.29 -26.35 -1.31
CA GLN A 23 -3.82 -25.01 -1.63
C GLN A 23 -3.39 -24.25 -0.37
N ARG A 24 -4.17 -24.32 0.70
CA ARG A 24 -3.82 -23.71 1.99
C ARG A 24 -2.52 -24.26 2.58
N LEU A 25 -2.25 -25.56 2.45
CA LEU A 25 -0.97 -26.16 2.88
C LEU A 25 0.21 -25.62 2.06
N VAL A 26 0.06 -25.44 0.75
CA VAL A 26 1.10 -24.86 -0.09
C VAL A 26 1.35 -23.40 0.32
N LEU A 27 0.32 -22.60 0.49
CA LEU A 27 0.46 -21.21 0.91
C LEU A 27 1.11 -21.09 2.30
N HIS A 28 0.75 -21.97 3.25
CA HIS A 28 1.41 -22.02 4.55
C HIS A 28 2.91 -22.39 4.44
N SER A 29 3.28 -23.28 3.52
CA SER A 29 4.69 -23.57 3.27
C SER A 29 5.43 -22.34 2.70
N ILE A 30 4.78 -21.57 1.82
CA ILE A 30 5.34 -20.31 1.31
C ILE A 30 5.56 -19.31 2.44
N ALA A 31 4.59 -19.17 3.35
CA ALA A 31 4.74 -18.32 4.53
C ALA A 31 5.93 -18.73 5.41
N ALA A 32 6.08 -20.03 5.65
CA ALA A 32 7.20 -20.57 6.42
C ALA A 32 8.57 -20.31 5.77
N ASP A 33 8.65 -20.37 4.46
CA ASP A 33 9.88 -20.05 3.73
C ASP A 33 10.13 -18.53 3.69
N THR A 34 9.10 -17.71 3.46
CA THR A 34 9.19 -16.24 3.50
C THR A 34 9.63 -15.74 4.88
N TRP A 35 9.13 -16.34 5.96
CA TRP A 35 9.53 -15.94 7.31
C TRP A 35 11.04 -16.06 7.56
N LYS A 36 11.74 -16.98 6.90
CA LYS A 36 13.20 -17.14 7.03
C LYS A 36 13.99 -15.92 6.52
N PHE A 37 13.42 -15.14 5.61
CA PHE A 37 14.02 -13.90 5.14
C PHE A 37 14.37 -12.97 6.30
N TYR A 38 13.44 -12.80 7.25
CA TYR A 38 13.60 -11.85 8.36
C TYR A 38 14.74 -12.19 9.31
N ALA A 39 15.15 -13.44 9.37
CA ALA A 39 16.32 -13.83 10.17
C ALA A 39 17.64 -13.23 9.65
N ALA A 40 17.68 -12.86 8.36
CA ALA A 40 18.85 -12.22 7.74
C ALA A 40 18.60 -10.72 7.45
N ASP A 41 17.34 -10.31 7.44
CA ASP A 41 16.94 -8.94 7.13
C ASP A 41 17.03 -8.02 8.36
N VAL A 42 16.59 -8.49 9.52
CA VAL A 42 16.60 -7.67 10.73
C VAL A 42 18.03 -7.51 11.26
N ASP A 43 18.43 -6.26 11.48
CA ASP A 43 19.74 -5.95 12.06
C ASP A 43 19.84 -6.52 13.48
N PRO A 44 20.89 -7.30 13.83
CA PRO A 44 20.97 -7.97 15.11
C PRO A 44 21.28 -7.03 16.29
N ASP A 45 21.83 -5.85 16.05
CA ASP A 45 22.23 -4.90 17.08
C ASP A 45 21.11 -3.89 17.38
N THR A 46 20.43 -3.38 16.32
CA THR A 46 19.35 -2.38 16.44
C THR A 46 17.97 -2.99 16.38
N ASN A 47 17.81 -4.23 15.93
CA ASN A 47 16.52 -4.89 15.71
C ASN A 47 15.61 -4.17 14.68
N LEU A 48 16.17 -3.29 13.86
CA LEU A 48 15.45 -2.64 12.76
C LEU A 48 15.46 -3.52 11.53
N PRO A 49 14.35 -3.64 10.77
CA PRO A 49 14.35 -4.31 9.49
C PRO A 49 15.18 -3.50 8.48
N LEU A 50 15.93 -4.17 7.62
CA LEU A 50 16.56 -3.53 6.46
C LEU A 50 15.49 -3.34 5.37
N ASP A 51 15.61 -2.30 4.56
CA ASP A 51 14.73 -2.11 3.38
C ASP A 51 14.81 -3.31 2.43
N ASN A 52 16.02 -3.88 2.23
CA ASN A 52 16.19 -4.98 1.29
C ASN A 52 17.40 -5.86 1.56
N LEU A 53 17.29 -7.12 1.12
CA LEU A 53 18.38 -8.06 0.97
C LEU A 53 18.53 -8.48 -0.49
N GLY A 54 19.75 -8.56 -1.00
CA GLY A 54 19.93 -9.15 -2.32
C GLY A 54 21.30 -8.99 -2.89
N PRO A 55 21.54 -9.66 -4.04
CA PRO A 55 22.71 -9.43 -4.86
C PRO A 55 22.68 -8.00 -5.43
N GLY A 56 23.83 -7.57 -5.94
CA GLY A 56 23.97 -6.23 -6.52
C GLY A 56 24.55 -5.21 -5.56
N ALA A 57 24.69 -3.98 -6.04
CA ALA A 57 25.39 -2.90 -5.33
C ALA A 57 24.59 -2.33 -4.14
N VAL A 58 23.31 -2.67 -4.03
CA VAL A 58 22.42 -2.10 -3.02
C VAL A 58 21.86 -3.21 -2.16
N ARG A 59 22.62 -3.59 -1.13
CA ARG A 59 22.05 -4.20 0.06
C ARG A 59 21.76 -3.08 1.03
N GLY A 60 20.50 -2.92 1.45
CA GLY A 60 20.12 -1.84 2.34
C GLY A 60 20.69 -2.04 3.75
N SER A 61 21.50 -1.08 4.22
CA SER A 61 21.75 -0.86 5.64
C SER A 61 20.90 0.33 6.12
N TYR A 62 19.68 0.42 5.63
CA TYR A 62 18.74 1.51 5.89
C TYR A 62 17.32 0.94 6.03
N THR A 63 16.49 1.71 6.68
CA THR A 63 15.08 1.42 6.90
C THR A 63 14.24 2.69 6.78
N SER A 64 12.95 2.53 6.50
CA SER A 64 11.96 3.60 6.48
C SER A 64 10.88 3.40 7.55
N ALA A 65 10.02 4.41 7.72
CA ALA A 65 8.84 4.27 8.55
C ALA A 65 7.91 3.15 8.03
N ALA A 66 7.75 3.04 6.69
CA ALA A 66 6.95 1.98 6.09
C ALA A 66 7.53 0.59 6.37
N ASP A 67 8.84 0.40 6.18
CA ASP A 67 9.52 -0.87 6.43
C ASP A 67 9.31 -1.36 7.87
N ILE A 68 9.46 -0.46 8.83
CA ILE A 68 9.21 -0.76 10.24
C ILE A 68 7.73 -1.16 10.45
N GLY A 69 6.80 -0.40 9.90
CA GLY A 69 5.36 -0.67 10.03
C GLY A 69 4.95 -2.03 9.47
N VAL A 70 5.38 -2.34 8.25
CA VAL A 70 5.01 -3.61 7.60
C VAL A 70 5.76 -4.81 8.20
N TYR A 71 6.96 -4.62 8.74
CA TYR A 71 7.65 -5.65 9.51
C TYR A 71 6.83 -6.07 10.76
N LEU A 72 6.18 -5.10 11.43
CA LEU A 72 5.30 -5.43 12.55
C LEU A 72 4.13 -6.33 12.10
N TRP A 73 3.55 -6.10 10.91
CA TRP A 73 2.56 -7.02 10.33
C TRP A 73 3.12 -8.42 10.13
N ALA A 74 4.33 -8.51 9.57
CA ALA A 74 4.96 -9.80 9.29
C ALA A 74 5.21 -10.61 10.55
N VAL A 75 5.59 -9.97 11.66
CA VAL A 75 5.76 -10.64 12.96
C VAL A 75 4.42 -11.12 13.52
N VAL A 76 3.37 -10.29 13.43
CA VAL A 76 2.00 -10.67 13.84
C VAL A 76 1.52 -11.85 12.98
N ALA A 77 1.66 -11.77 11.67
CA ALA A 77 1.30 -12.84 10.73
C ALA A 77 2.07 -14.15 11.01
N ALA A 78 3.38 -14.06 11.26
CA ALA A 78 4.19 -15.24 11.61
C ALA A 78 3.70 -15.95 12.88
N ARG A 79 3.26 -15.18 13.88
CA ARG A 79 2.64 -15.75 15.10
C ARG A 79 1.31 -16.42 14.77
N ASP A 80 0.44 -15.76 14.03
CA ASP A 80 -0.91 -16.23 13.71
C ASP A 80 -0.88 -17.48 12.84
N LEU A 81 0.08 -17.56 11.94
CA LEU A 81 0.37 -18.74 11.13
C LEU A 81 1.09 -19.86 11.91
N GLY A 82 1.43 -19.64 13.19
CA GLY A 82 2.12 -20.62 14.02
C GLY A 82 3.58 -20.89 13.64
N LEU A 83 4.22 -19.97 12.90
CA LEU A 83 5.63 -20.07 12.52
C LEU A 83 6.56 -19.70 13.68
N ILE A 84 6.09 -18.83 14.57
CA ILE A 84 6.72 -18.48 15.84
C ILE A 84 5.67 -18.52 16.95
N ASP A 85 6.12 -18.70 18.18
CA ASP A 85 5.24 -18.60 19.33
C ASP A 85 5.04 -17.14 19.78
N ARG A 86 4.06 -16.92 20.67
CA ARG A 86 3.73 -15.59 21.19
C ARG A 86 4.92 -14.93 21.86
N ALA A 87 5.68 -15.66 22.67
CA ALA A 87 6.82 -15.10 23.41
C ALA A 87 7.92 -14.59 22.45
N ARG A 88 8.11 -15.31 21.33
CA ARG A 88 9.05 -14.85 20.28
C ARG A 88 8.52 -13.62 19.59
N ALA A 89 7.22 -13.55 19.24
CA ALA A 89 6.62 -12.37 18.64
C ALA A 89 6.74 -11.15 19.57
N ASP A 90 6.39 -11.31 20.86
CA ASP A 90 6.55 -10.27 21.89
C ASP A 90 7.98 -9.76 21.96
N SER A 91 8.95 -10.67 21.96
CA SER A 91 10.38 -10.32 22.01
C SER A 91 10.85 -9.54 20.80
N LEU A 92 10.46 -9.96 19.58
CA LEU A 92 10.85 -9.30 18.35
C LEU A 92 10.25 -7.88 18.26
N ILE A 93 8.95 -7.77 18.51
CA ILE A 93 8.26 -6.48 18.43
C ILE A 93 8.75 -5.54 19.53
N SER A 94 8.92 -6.02 20.77
CA SER A 94 9.45 -5.17 21.86
C SER A 94 10.83 -4.62 21.51
N ALA A 95 11.73 -5.46 21.02
CA ALA A 95 13.09 -5.04 20.66
C ALA A 95 13.09 -3.97 19.56
N THR A 96 12.28 -4.17 18.51
CA THR A 96 12.13 -3.18 17.42
C THR A 96 11.52 -1.88 17.92
N LEU A 97 10.42 -1.94 18.70
CA LEU A 97 9.74 -0.72 19.17
C LEU A 97 10.55 0.02 20.24
N ASP A 98 11.35 -0.67 21.06
CA ASP A 98 12.27 -0.04 21.99
C ASP A 98 13.39 0.71 21.26
N GLU A 99 13.93 0.16 20.18
CA GLU A 99 14.87 0.86 19.30
C GLU A 99 14.22 2.06 18.62
N VAL A 100 13.05 1.88 18.00
CA VAL A 100 12.27 2.97 17.38
C VAL A 100 11.99 4.10 18.36
N ALA A 101 11.81 3.80 19.65
CA ALA A 101 11.62 4.82 20.69
C ALA A 101 12.85 5.72 20.88
N THR A 102 14.05 5.25 20.50
CA THR A 102 15.31 6.02 20.57
C THR A 102 15.54 6.88 19.34
N LEU A 103 14.94 6.53 18.19
CA LEU A 103 15.12 7.25 16.93
C LEU A 103 14.61 8.69 17.02
N LYS A 104 15.29 9.58 16.29
CA LYS A 104 14.87 10.97 16.15
C LYS A 104 13.55 11.03 15.42
N ARG A 105 12.59 11.79 15.94
CA ARG A 105 11.22 11.91 15.40
C ARG A 105 10.77 13.36 15.40
N TYR A 106 9.75 13.66 14.56
CA TYR A 106 9.10 14.95 14.53
C TYR A 106 7.59 14.77 14.70
N ASP A 107 7.01 15.41 15.69
CA ASP A 107 5.55 15.39 15.99
C ASP A 107 4.99 13.95 16.07
N GLY A 108 5.78 13.01 16.61
CA GLY A 108 5.49 11.59 16.70
C GLY A 108 5.91 10.76 15.49
N PHE A 109 6.13 11.40 14.34
CA PHE A 109 6.45 10.73 13.08
C PHE A 109 7.93 10.39 12.93
N LEU A 110 8.22 9.28 12.27
CA LEU A 110 9.55 8.92 11.80
C LEU A 110 9.91 9.73 10.54
N TYR A 111 11.21 10.03 10.41
CA TYR A 111 11.75 10.58 9.16
C TYR A 111 11.78 9.54 8.06
N GLN A 112 12.05 9.98 6.83
CA GLN A 112 11.99 9.11 5.65
C GLN A 112 12.92 7.91 5.73
N TRP A 113 14.20 8.13 6.08
CA TRP A 113 15.22 7.08 6.09
C TRP A 113 16.12 7.13 7.31
N TYR A 114 16.47 5.95 7.85
CA TYR A 114 17.42 5.77 8.92
C TYR A 114 18.50 4.76 8.55
N ASP A 115 19.74 5.00 8.98
CA ASP A 115 20.80 4.00 8.98
C ASP A 115 20.49 2.95 10.06
N THR A 116 20.38 1.69 9.67
CA THR A 116 20.07 0.60 10.61
C THR A 116 21.22 0.27 11.56
N ASN A 117 22.46 0.68 11.25
CA ASN A 117 23.61 0.43 12.12
C ASN A 117 23.70 1.41 13.31
N ASN A 118 23.12 2.61 13.20
CA ASN A 118 23.32 3.66 14.20
C ASN A 118 22.07 4.51 14.50
N GLY A 119 20.95 4.30 13.78
CA GLY A 119 19.70 5.05 13.96
C GLY A 119 19.73 6.50 13.49
N ASN A 120 20.77 6.93 12.76
CA ASN A 120 20.83 8.29 12.25
C ASN A 120 19.91 8.48 11.02
N VAL A 121 19.37 9.70 10.88
CA VAL A 121 18.59 10.08 9.71
C VAL A 121 19.51 10.23 8.51
N LEU A 122 19.18 9.60 7.39
CA LEU A 122 19.95 9.62 6.15
C LEU A 122 19.49 10.71 5.20
N VAL A 123 20.42 11.25 4.41
CA VAL A 123 20.11 12.10 3.26
C VAL A 123 19.32 11.32 2.22
N ASN A 124 19.82 10.14 1.85
CA ASN A 124 19.18 9.14 0.99
C ASN A 124 19.81 7.77 1.26
N PRO A 125 19.16 6.65 0.87
CA PRO A 125 19.77 5.34 0.89
C PRO A 125 21.16 5.32 0.25
N GLY A 126 22.15 4.80 0.98
CA GLY A 126 23.55 4.77 0.54
C GLY A 126 24.30 6.11 0.53
N GLN A 127 23.68 7.16 1.04
CA GLN A 127 24.31 8.48 1.27
C GLN A 127 24.56 8.71 2.76
N GLY A 128 25.26 9.78 3.08
CA GLY A 128 25.63 10.07 4.46
C GLY A 128 24.46 10.57 5.33
N ASP A 129 24.74 10.71 6.61
CA ASP A 129 23.79 11.15 7.63
C ASP A 129 23.41 12.63 7.47
N CYS A 130 22.17 12.96 7.80
CA CYS A 130 21.74 14.34 7.97
C CYS A 130 22.34 14.91 9.25
N SER A 131 23.09 16.00 9.13
CA SER A 131 23.57 16.75 10.30
C SER A 131 22.55 17.81 10.71
N GLU A 132 22.66 18.34 11.94
CA GLU A 132 21.80 19.45 12.39
C GLU A 132 21.94 20.72 11.54
N ALA A 133 23.09 20.88 10.85
CA ALA A 133 23.32 21.97 9.91
C ALA A 133 22.80 21.69 8.49
N THR A 134 22.36 20.45 8.21
CA THR A 134 21.78 20.09 6.90
C THR A 134 20.38 20.69 6.81
N PRO A 135 20.08 21.53 5.78
CA PRO A 135 18.74 22.02 5.59
C PRO A 135 17.73 20.89 5.40
N ALA A 136 16.48 21.13 5.73
CA ALA A 136 15.39 20.21 5.39
C ALA A 136 15.18 20.25 3.87
N GLN A 137 15.75 19.29 3.19
CA GLN A 137 15.67 19.12 1.73
C GLN A 137 15.84 17.65 1.39
N ASP A 138 15.39 17.25 0.24
CA ASP A 138 15.38 15.86 -0.21
C ASP A 138 14.69 15.00 0.87
N ASN A 139 15.39 14.06 1.51
CA ASN A 139 14.86 13.24 2.60
C ASN A 139 15.33 13.68 3.99
N CYS A 140 16.23 14.68 4.09
CA CYS A 140 16.62 15.21 5.40
C CYS A 140 15.47 15.96 6.05
N TRP A 141 15.15 15.60 7.30
CA TRP A 141 14.10 16.23 8.11
C TRP A 141 12.73 16.24 7.42
N PHE A 142 12.51 15.27 6.54
CA PHE A 142 11.25 15.02 5.87
C PHE A 142 10.49 13.88 6.54
N VAL A 143 9.23 14.09 6.87
CA VAL A 143 8.30 13.07 7.32
C VAL A 143 7.28 12.82 6.23
N SER A 144 7.27 11.61 5.69
CA SER A 144 6.34 11.16 4.66
C SER A 144 4.99 10.83 5.28
N ALA A 145 3.91 11.30 4.67
CA ALA A 145 2.55 10.97 5.12
C ALA A 145 2.23 9.49 4.89
N VAL A 146 2.61 8.95 3.74
CA VAL A 146 2.33 7.55 3.38
C VAL A 146 3.09 6.58 4.26
N ASP A 147 4.42 6.74 4.38
CA ASP A 147 5.25 5.81 5.16
C ASP A 147 4.85 5.80 6.63
N ASN A 148 4.54 6.97 7.20
CA ASN A 148 4.04 7.07 8.56
C ASN A 148 2.61 6.56 8.72
N GLY A 149 1.81 6.55 7.67
CA GLY A 149 0.53 5.85 7.63
C GLY A 149 0.72 4.34 7.79
N TRP A 150 1.67 3.76 7.07
CA TRP A 150 2.02 2.34 7.18
C TRP A 150 2.64 2.01 8.54
N TYR A 151 3.51 2.87 9.07
CA TYR A 151 4.04 2.72 10.42
C TYR A 151 2.93 2.73 11.48
N ALA A 152 2.03 3.68 11.42
CA ALA A 152 0.90 3.76 12.35
C ALA A 152 -0.01 2.53 12.25
N SER A 153 -0.25 2.00 11.05
CA SER A 153 -1.02 0.77 10.87
C SER A 153 -0.35 -0.43 11.56
N GLY A 154 0.98 -0.54 11.46
CA GLY A 154 1.73 -1.58 12.17
C GLY A 154 1.59 -1.48 13.70
N LEU A 155 1.63 -0.26 14.25
CA LEU A 155 1.39 -0.03 15.68
C LEU A 155 -0.05 -0.40 16.10
N ILE A 156 -1.04 -0.12 15.26
CA ILE A 156 -2.44 -0.49 15.48
C ILE A 156 -2.57 -2.02 15.50
N GLU A 157 -1.96 -2.71 14.54
CA GLU A 157 -1.95 -4.18 14.51
C GLU A 157 -1.34 -4.77 15.79
N VAL A 158 -0.20 -4.26 16.21
CA VAL A 158 0.48 -4.72 17.45
C VAL A 158 -0.43 -4.55 18.65
N ARG A 159 -1.02 -3.37 18.86
CA ARG A 159 -1.82 -3.11 20.06
C ARG A 159 -3.09 -3.95 20.15
N GLU A 160 -3.62 -4.41 19.01
CA GLU A 160 -4.80 -5.26 18.97
C GLU A 160 -4.48 -6.76 18.95
N ALA A 161 -3.36 -7.14 18.33
CA ALA A 161 -2.91 -8.52 18.25
C ALA A 161 -2.17 -8.98 19.51
N LEU A 162 -1.45 -8.08 20.18
CA LEU A 162 -0.58 -8.34 21.34
C LEU A 162 -0.90 -7.34 22.47
N PRO A 163 -2.00 -7.53 23.22
CA PRO A 163 -2.46 -6.59 24.24
C PRO A 163 -1.44 -6.26 25.33
N GLU A 164 -0.47 -7.13 25.58
CA GLU A 164 0.66 -6.90 26.49
C GLU A 164 1.62 -5.82 25.97
N LEU A 165 1.71 -5.62 24.66
CA LEU A 165 2.53 -4.59 24.03
C LEU A 165 1.74 -3.30 23.73
N ARG A 166 0.44 -3.25 24.06
CA ARG A 166 -0.42 -2.08 23.81
C ARG A 166 0.21 -0.77 24.30
N SER A 167 0.67 -0.75 25.55
CA SER A 167 1.27 0.47 26.12
C SER A 167 2.54 0.91 25.40
N LEU A 168 3.28 -0.01 24.81
CA LEU A 168 4.46 0.30 24.02
C LEU A 168 4.07 0.89 22.68
N ALA A 169 3.10 0.27 21.99
CA ALA A 169 2.55 0.78 20.73
C ALA A 169 1.90 2.16 20.93
N ASP A 170 1.09 2.34 21.97
CA ASP A 170 0.42 3.62 22.27
C ASP A 170 1.43 4.76 22.50
N ARG A 171 2.54 4.52 23.19
CA ARG A 171 3.59 5.55 23.39
C ARG A 171 4.19 6.07 22.07
N LEU A 172 4.14 5.28 21.02
CA LEU A 172 4.66 5.66 19.70
C LEU A 172 3.55 6.21 18.79
N LEU A 173 2.33 5.69 18.90
CA LEU A 173 1.18 6.09 18.06
C LEU A 173 0.50 7.37 18.55
N ASP A 174 0.26 7.51 19.88
CA ASP A 174 -0.51 8.65 20.43
C ASP A 174 0.12 10.02 20.14
N PRO A 175 1.47 10.17 20.09
CA PRO A 175 2.08 11.45 19.72
C PRO A 175 1.95 11.82 18.24
N MET A 176 1.57 10.88 17.35
CA MET A 176 1.50 11.15 15.90
C MET A 176 0.35 12.12 15.61
N ASN A 177 0.67 13.25 14.99
CA ASN A 177 -0.27 14.32 14.71
C ASN A 177 -0.53 14.45 13.20
N PHE A 178 -1.38 13.60 12.65
CA PHE A 178 -1.72 13.61 11.21
C PHE A 178 -2.32 14.92 10.72
N ALA A 179 -2.74 15.83 11.62
CA ALA A 179 -3.26 17.13 11.21
C ALA A 179 -2.22 17.99 10.47
N ILE A 180 -0.91 17.75 10.66
CA ILE A 180 0.15 18.47 9.92
C ILE A 180 0.13 18.17 8.41
N PHE A 181 -0.42 17.04 8.01
CA PHE A 181 -0.57 16.67 6.60
C PHE A 181 -1.86 17.18 5.96
N TYR A 182 -2.82 17.68 6.73
CA TYR A 182 -4.08 18.16 6.17
C TYR A 182 -3.97 19.60 5.65
N ASP A 183 -4.33 19.78 4.37
CA ASP A 183 -4.43 21.13 3.80
C ASP A 183 -5.75 21.80 4.21
N ASN A 184 -5.67 22.69 5.17
CA ASN A 184 -6.82 23.42 5.73
C ASN A 184 -7.09 24.78 5.05
N ARG A 185 -6.45 25.09 3.94
CA ARG A 185 -6.66 26.36 3.20
C ARG A 185 -8.12 26.46 2.72
N ALA A 186 -8.53 27.68 2.37
CA ALA A 186 -9.84 27.90 1.79
C ALA A 186 -10.03 27.06 0.52
N GLN A 187 -11.11 26.29 0.49
CA GLN A 187 -11.36 25.33 -0.58
C GLN A 187 -11.94 25.99 -1.82
N THR A 188 -11.47 25.57 -2.98
CA THR A 188 -12.10 25.83 -4.26
C THR A 188 -12.71 24.55 -4.80
N ASP A 189 -13.91 24.62 -5.33
CA ASP A 189 -14.57 23.52 -5.97
C ASP A 189 -14.43 23.67 -7.50
N CYS A 190 -13.72 22.78 -8.13
CA CYS A 190 -13.52 22.77 -9.58
C CYS A 190 -14.86 22.76 -10.35
N ASN A 191 -15.86 22.08 -9.83
CA ASN A 191 -17.19 22.03 -10.43
C ASN A 191 -17.94 23.37 -10.38
N VAL A 192 -17.64 24.19 -9.37
CA VAL A 192 -18.35 25.46 -9.14
C VAL A 192 -17.58 26.66 -9.67
N ASN A 193 -16.25 26.60 -9.64
CA ASN A 193 -15.44 27.77 -9.96
C ASN A 193 -14.05 27.42 -10.57
N ALA A 194 -14.08 26.81 -11.74
CA ALA A 194 -12.87 26.45 -12.49
C ALA A 194 -11.94 27.64 -12.79
N ALA A 195 -12.45 28.89 -12.71
CA ALA A 195 -11.66 30.08 -12.98
C ALA A 195 -10.69 30.46 -11.84
N LEU A 196 -10.89 29.91 -10.64
CA LEU A 196 -10.02 30.20 -9.49
C LEU A 196 -8.77 29.32 -9.41
N GLY A 197 -8.59 28.43 -10.35
CA GLY A 197 -7.54 27.42 -10.33
C GLY A 197 -7.91 26.27 -9.40
N ASN A 198 -7.50 25.08 -9.76
CA ASN A 198 -7.65 23.94 -8.90
C ASN A 198 -6.55 23.98 -7.85
N GLN A 199 -6.90 24.44 -6.66
CA GLN A 199 -6.02 24.27 -5.51
C GLN A 199 -6.52 23.05 -4.78
N HIS A 200 -5.66 22.08 -4.60
CA HIS A 200 -5.96 20.82 -3.87
C HIS A 200 -6.08 21.12 -2.37
N THR A 201 -7.09 21.91 -2.01
CA THR A 201 -7.37 22.27 -0.63
C THR A 201 -8.37 21.29 -0.04
N GLY A 202 -8.16 20.92 1.21
CA GLY A 202 -8.95 19.89 1.88
C GLY A 202 -8.51 18.47 1.54
N THR A 203 -7.33 18.30 0.95
CA THR A 203 -6.66 17.02 0.70
C THR A 203 -5.46 16.83 1.64
N MET A 204 -4.68 15.78 1.43
CA MET A 204 -3.51 15.47 2.24
C MET A 204 -2.23 15.83 1.51
N TYR A 205 -1.32 16.57 2.14
CA TYR A 205 0.04 16.75 1.65
C TYR A 205 0.80 15.42 1.63
N GLY A 206 1.71 15.23 0.70
CA GLY A 206 2.56 14.04 0.62
C GLY A 206 3.52 13.88 1.79
N GLY A 207 3.80 14.96 2.51
CA GLY A 207 4.65 14.96 3.68
C GLY A 207 4.86 16.35 4.27
N TYR A 208 5.85 16.44 5.18
CA TYR A 208 6.16 17.68 5.88
C TYR A 208 7.67 17.80 6.08
N TYR A 209 8.24 18.97 5.76
CA TYR A 209 9.61 19.33 6.04
C TYR A 209 9.70 20.12 7.34
N VAL A 210 10.51 19.67 8.27
CA VAL A 210 10.74 20.39 9.54
C VAL A 210 11.28 21.78 9.24
N ASP A 211 10.72 22.80 9.89
CA ASP A 211 11.05 24.23 9.74
C ASP A 211 10.72 24.86 8.36
N GLN A 212 10.21 24.09 7.40
CA GLN A 212 9.78 24.62 6.10
C GLN A 212 8.29 24.50 5.85
N GLY A 213 7.64 23.50 6.47
CA GLY A 213 6.21 23.27 6.33
C GLY A 213 5.86 22.11 5.40
N PRO A 214 4.60 22.03 4.96
CA PRO A 214 4.13 20.97 4.11
C PRO A 214 4.92 20.83 2.81
N ALA A 215 5.03 19.60 2.33
CA ALA A 215 5.57 19.30 1.01
C ALA A 215 4.79 20.07 -0.08
N PRO A 216 5.43 20.45 -1.19
CA PRO A 216 4.79 21.25 -2.24
C PRO A 216 3.82 20.44 -3.11
N TYR A 217 3.52 19.19 -2.75
CA TYR A 217 2.64 18.29 -3.48
C TYR A 217 1.66 17.60 -2.53
N HIS A 218 0.54 17.11 -3.08
CA HIS A 218 -0.52 16.42 -2.36
C HIS A 218 -0.64 14.96 -2.77
N VAL A 219 -1.22 14.17 -1.88
CA VAL A 219 -1.78 12.87 -2.23
C VAL A 219 -3.17 13.11 -2.80
N ASP A 220 -3.28 13.10 -4.11
CA ASP A 220 -4.48 13.56 -4.81
C ASP A 220 -5.36 12.44 -5.33
N THR A 221 -4.86 11.20 -5.35
CA THR A 221 -5.61 10.03 -5.80
C THR A 221 -5.94 9.15 -4.60
N LEU A 222 -7.25 8.96 -4.34
CA LEU A 222 -7.71 8.16 -3.21
C LEU A 222 -7.41 6.67 -3.42
N TYR A 223 -7.56 6.17 -4.67
CA TYR A 223 -7.23 4.78 -4.98
C TYR A 223 -5.73 4.61 -5.20
N SER A 224 -5.01 4.85 -4.11
CA SER A 224 -3.55 4.72 -3.97
C SER A 224 -3.22 4.36 -2.52
N ASP A 225 -2.05 3.81 -2.29
CA ASP A 225 -1.60 3.33 -0.97
C ASP A 225 -1.57 4.41 0.14
N PRO A 226 -1.31 5.72 -0.13
CA PRO A 226 -1.37 6.75 0.91
C PRO A 226 -2.72 6.88 1.61
N ARG A 227 -3.81 6.28 1.09
CA ARG A 227 -5.11 6.33 1.75
C ARG A 227 -5.10 5.73 3.17
N ILE A 228 -4.11 4.91 3.50
CA ILE A 228 -3.94 4.42 4.88
C ILE A 228 -3.77 5.58 5.89
N ALA A 229 -2.99 6.60 5.54
CA ALA A 229 -2.83 7.79 6.38
C ALA A 229 -4.13 8.61 6.49
N ILE A 230 -4.94 8.64 5.43
CA ILE A 230 -6.27 9.26 5.46
C ILE A 230 -7.19 8.51 6.44
N TYR A 231 -7.26 7.18 6.36
CA TYR A 231 -8.07 6.37 7.28
C TYR A 231 -7.67 6.61 8.74
N ILE A 232 -6.37 6.58 9.03
CA ILE A 232 -5.85 6.74 10.39
C ILE A 232 -6.03 8.19 10.87
N GLY A 233 -5.67 9.19 10.07
CA GLY A 233 -5.81 10.59 10.43
C GLY A 233 -7.26 11.01 10.70
N MET A 234 -8.22 10.50 9.91
CA MET A 234 -9.65 10.67 10.17
C MET A 234 -10.07 9.89 11.42
N GLY A 235 -9.60 8.64 11.56
CA GLY A 235 -9.90 7.78 12.69
C GLY A 235 -9.43 8.34 14.03
N MET A 236 -8.29 9.01 14.06
CA MET A 236 -7.76 9.74 15.22
C MET A 236 -8.40 11.13 15.41
N HIS A 237 -9.39 11.50 14.60
CA HIS A 237 -10.04 12.83 14.61
C HIS A 237 -9.09 14.01 14.34
N GLN A 238 -8.00 13.77 13.63
CA GLN A 238 -6.98 14.78 13.30
C GLN A 238 -7.16 15.33 11.88
N MET A 239 -7.91 14.61 11.02
CA MET A 239 -8.35 15.08 9.71
C MET A 239 -9.88 15.07 9.63
N PRO A 240 -10.52 16.12 9.03
CA PRO A 240 -11.98 16.11 8.81
C PRO A 240 -12.35 15.22 7.62
N GLY A 241 -13.65 14.89 7.51
CA GLY A 241 -14.18 14.15 6.36
C GLY A 241 -14.00 14.85 5.01
N ASP A 242 -13.68 16.15 5.03
CA ASP A 242 -13.31 16.90 3.83
C ASP A 242 -12.19 16.21 3.04
N VAL A 243 -11.18 15.62 3.74
CA VAL A 243 -10.06 14.93 3.09
C VAL A 243 -10.52 13.75 2.22
N TRP A 244 -11.51 13.00 2.69
CA TRP A 244 -12.09 11.90 1.91
C TRP A 244 -12.79 12.41 0.64
N TRP A 245 -13.65 13.40 0.78
CA TRP A 245 -14.48 13.88 -0.31
C TRP A 245 -13.73 14.76 -1.30
N ARG A 246 -12.63 15.39 -0.90
CA ARG A 246 -11.82 16.28 -1.74
C ARG A 246 -10.72 15.56 -2.50
N THR A 247 -10.25 14.41 -2.02
CA THR A 247 -9.29 13.59 -2.75
C THR A 247 -9.95 12.97 -3.98
N TRP A 248 -9.34 13.12 -5.15
CA TRP A 248 -9.85 12.55 -6.39
C TRP A 248 -9.85 11.03 -6.32
N ARG A 249 -10.88 10.37 -6.91
CA ARG A 249 -10.91 8.90 -6.99
C ARG A 249 -9.84 8.39 -7.95
N THR A 250 -9.66 9.11 -9.06
CA THR A 250 -8.59 8.99 -10.04
C THR A 250 -8.25 10.41 -10.52
N LEU A 251 -7.75 10.57 -11.73
CA LEU A 251 -7.45 11.88 -12.30
C LEU A 251 -8.68 12.82 -12.28
N PRO A 252 -8.48 14.12 -12.05
CA PRO A 252 -9.56 15.10 -12.10
C PRO A 252 -10.15 15.19 -13.51
N PRO A 253 -11.38 15.68 -13.67
CA PRO A 253 -11.96 15.88 -14.99
C PRO A 253 -11.16 16.91 -15.78
N LYS A 254 -10.99 16.68 -17.10
CA LYS A 254 -10.14 17.48 -18.00
C LYS A 254 -10.44 18.99 -17.99
N GLN A 255 -11.68 19.37 -17.72
CA GLN A 255 -12.09 20.76 -17.62
C GLN A 255 -11.67 21.45 -16.33
N CYS A 256 -11.22 20.71 -15.33
CA CYS A 256 -10.67 21.30 -14.13
C CYS A 256 -9.27 21.85 -14.41
N PRO A 257 -8.94 23.06 -13.94
CA PRO A 257 -7.55 23.49 -13.89
C PRO A 257 -6.76 22.46 -13.08
N THR A 258 -5.77 21.87 -13.71
CA THR A 258 -4.92 20.88 -13.04
C THR A 258 -3.85 21.59 -12.25
N ASP A 259 -3.57 21.09 -11.07
CA ASP A 259 -2.32 21.35 -10.38
C ASP A 259 -1.16 20.92 -11.29
N PRO A 260 0.01 21.55 -11.22
CA PRO A 260 1.21 21.08 -11.90
C PRO A 260 1.48 19.59 -11.71
N ASP A 261 1.12 19.03 -10.55
CA ASP A 261 1.24 17.60 -10.24
C ASP A 261 0.47 16.67 -11.19
N TYR A 262 -0.62 17.17 -11.79
CA TYR A 262 -1.40 16.40 -12.79
C TYR A 262 -1.09 16.78 -14.23
N SER A 263 -0.31 17.81 -14.49
CA SER A 263 -0.02 18.27 -15.85
C SER A 263 0.68 17.22 -16.71
N SER A 264 1.34 16.28 -16.07
CA SER A 264 2.07 15.17 -16.67
C SER A 264 1.28 13.87 -16.72
N GLN A 265 0.11 13.76 -16.11
CA GLN A 265 -0.65 12.52 -16.09
C GLN A 265 -1.37 12.27 -17.42
N GLY A 266 -1.05 11.12 -18.04
CA GLY A 266 -1.29 10.90 -19.47
C GLY A 266 -2.70 10.61 -19.88
N GLN A 267 -3.58 10.10 -19.02
CA GLN A 267 -4.93 9.74 -19.42
C GLN A 267 -6.00 10.30 -18.48
N TRP A 268 -7.00 10.86 -19.12
CA TRP A 268 -8.19 11.35 -18.46
C TRP A 268 -9.26 10.27 -18.44
N PRO A 269 -9.91 10.00 -17.30
CA PRO A 269 -10.98 9.02 -17.24
C PRO A 269 -12.16 9.44 -18.12
N VAL A 270 -12.65 8.50 -18.91
CA VAL A 270 -13.84 8.66 -19.75
C VAL A 270 -14.55 7.29 -19.82
N PRO A 271 -15.80 7.18 -19.45
CA PRO A 271 -16.67 8.20 -18.88
C PRO A 271 -16.36 8.52 -17.42
N GLY A 272 -17.12 9.46 -16.90
CA GLY A 272 -17.12 9.83 -15.50
C GLY A 272 -18.26 10.81 -15.22
N TYR A 273 -18.59 11.00 -13.98
CA TYR A 273 -19.66 11.93 -13.59
C TYR A 273 -19.46 12.49 -12.19
N TRP A 274 -20.16 13.56 -11.92
CA TRP A 274 -20.22 14.17 -10.61
C TRP A 274 -21.32 13.53 -9.77
N GLN A 275 -20.97 13.14 -8.54
CA GLN A 275 -21.92 12.72 -7.52
C GLN A 275 -21.91 13.73 -6.36
N THR A 276 -23.07 13.95 -5.75
CA THR A 276 -23.17 14.78 -4.56
C THR A 276 -23.36 13.89 -3.34
N TYR A 277 -22.41 13.95 -2.41
CA TYR A 277 -22.49 13.30 -1.12
C TYR A 277 -22.76 14.30 -0.02
N THR A 278 -23.48 13.88 1.01
CA THR A 278 -23.58 14.61 2.27
C THR A 278 -22.68 13.91 3.27
N ASP A 279 -21.63 14.58 3.72
CA ASP A 279 -20.72 14.02 4.70
C ASP A 279 -21.47 13.56 5.95
N PRO A 280 -21.33 12.29 6.37
CA PRO A 280 -22.11 11.72 7.46
C PRO A 280 -21.74 12.29 8.85
N GLN A 281 -20.59 12.94 8.98
CA GLN A 281 -20.12 13.55 10.22
C GLN A 281 -20.51 15.03 10.33
N SER A 282 -20.17 15.80 9.31
CA SER A 282 -20.33 17.26 9.33
C SER A 282 -21.67 17.74 8.76
N GLY A 283 -22.35 16.90 7.97
CA GLY A 283 -23.54 17.29 7.20
C GLY A 283 -23.25 18.23 6.00
N LYS A 284 -21.97 18.52 5.72
CA LYS A 284 -21.58 19.30 4.55
C LYS A 284 -21.83 18.49 3.27
N LYS A 285 -22.11 19.19 2.16
CA LYS A 285 -22.26 18.59 0.85
C LYS A 285 -21.00 18.76 0.04
N PHE A 286 -20.61 17.69 -0.65
CA PHE A 286 -19.46 17.64 -1.53
C PHE A 286 -19.89 17.13 -2.90
N ASN A 287 -19.37 17.75 -3.96
CA ASN A 287 -19.45 17.21 -5.30
C ASN A 287 -18.16 16.42 -5.56
N VAL A 288 -18.31 15.13 -5.77
CA VAL A 288 -17.21 14.19 -5.98
C VAL A 288 -17.19 13.77 -7.42
N TRP A 289 -16.06 13.95 -8.08
CA TRP A 289 -15.83 13.41 -9.41
C TRP A 289 -15.38 11.96 -9.31
N GLU A 290 -16.09 11.10 -10.00
CA GLU A 290 -15.70 9.72 -10.21
C GLU A 290 -15.41 9.52 -11.69
N GLY A 291 -14.13 9.48 -12.03
CA GLY A 291 -13.69 9.05 -13.34
C GLY A 291 -13.44 7.55 -13.30
N HIS A 292 -13.98 6.82 -14.28
CA HIS A 292 -13.77 5.40 -14.39
C HIS A 292 -13.48 5.00 -15.83
N TYR A 293 -12.97 3.79 -16.00
CA TYR A 293 -12.69 3.20 -17.30
C TYR A 293 -13.51 1.94 -17.50
N THR A 294 -13.75 1.60 -18.75
CA THR A 294 -14.24 0.27 -19.12
C THR A 294 -13.12 -0.47 -19.83
N TYR A 295 -12.78 -1.67 -19.34
CA TYR A 295 -11.74 -2.48 -19.97
C TYR A 295 -12.13 -2.84 -21.41
N PRO A 296 -11.27 -2.62 -22.42
CA PRO A 296 -11.61 -2.80 -23.83
C PRO A 296 -12.21 -4.17 -24.14
N GLY A 297 -13.33 -4.20 -24.85
CA GLY A 297 -14.00 -5.43 -25.26
C GLY A 297 -14.81 -6.15 -24.18
N THR A 298 -14.98 -5.51 -23.01
CA THR A 298 -15.72 -6.08 -21.88
C THR A 298 -16.71 -5.07 -21.28
N SER A 299 -17.48 -5.51 -20.29
CA SER A 299 -18.28 -4.63 -19.42
C SER A 299 -17.58 -4.33 -18.09
N LEU A 300 -16.32 -4.74 -17.92
CA LEU A 300 -15.57 -4.53 -16.69
C LEU A 300 -15.24 -3.05 -16.54
N THR A 301 -15.89 -2.40 -15.58
CA THR A 301 -15.68 -0.99 -15.23
C THR A 301 -14.92 -0.88 -13.91
N PHE A 302 -13.97 0.04 -13.82
CA PHE A 302 -13.07 0.19 -12.68
C PHE A 302 -12.53 1.61 -12.57
N VAL A 303 -12.06 1.97 -11.39
CA VAL A 303 -11.26 3.16 -11.11
C VAL A 303 -9.78 2.74 -11.11
N PRO A 304 -8.91 3.32 -11.95
CA PRO A 304 -7.51 2.91 -11.98
C PRO A 304 -6.75 3.42 -10.75
N THR A 305 -5.76 2.65 -10.32
CA THR A 305 -4.81 3.10 -9.31
C THR A 305 -3.90 4.20 -9.83
N TYR A 306 -3.28 4.93 -8.91
CA TYR A 306 -2.10 5.72 -9.26
C TYR A 306 -1.04 4.79 -9.84
N ALA A 307 -0.38 5.17 -10.92
CA ALA A 307 0.67 4.38 -11.59
C ALA A 307 0.25 3.04 -12.23
N GLY A 308 -0.95 2.58 -12.04
CA GLY A 308 -1.37 1.27 -12.56
C GLY A 308 -0.78 0.08 -11.81
N GLY A 309 -0.13 0.29 -10.67
CA GLY A 309 0.48 -0.75 -9.85
C GLY A 309 -0.54 -1.54 -9.04
N MET A 310 -0.20 -2.80 -8.72
CA MET A 310 -1.09 -3.66 -7.94
C MET A 310 -1.15 -3.23 -6.47
N PHE A 311 -0.01 -2.98 -5.82
CA PHE A 311 0.01 -2.66 -4.40
C PHE A 311 -0.65 -1.31 -4.11
N GLU A 312 -0.52 -0.34 -5.01
CA GLU A 312 -1.19 0.93 -4.93
C GLU A 312 -2.70 0.78 -4.66
N GLY A 313 -3.32 -0.18 -5.35
CA GLY A 313 -4.73 -0.52 -5.13
C GLY A 313 -4.98 -1.37 -3.89
N LEU A 314 -4.29 -2.47 -3.73
CA LEU A 314 -4.71 -3.56 -2.85
C LEU A 314 -3.99 -3.60 -1.49
N MET A 315 -2.89 -2.86 -1.29
CA MET A 315 -2.12 -2.94 -0.04
C MET A 315 -2.95 -2.55 1.19
N ALA A 316 -3.80 -1.52 1.09
CA ALA A 316 -4.62 -1.11 2.22
C ALA A 316 -5.64 -2.18 2.64
N ASN A 317 -6.13 -2.99 1.69
CA ASN A 317 -7.04 -4.10 2.00
C ASN A 317 -6.38 -5.22 2.82
N LEU A 318 -5.06 -5.23 2.98
CA LEU A 318 -4.39 -6.20 3.87
C LEU A 318 -4.67 -5.94 5.35
N VAL A 319 -4.95 -4.71 5.72
CA VAL A 319 -5.23 -4.34 7.13
C VAL A 319 -6.62 -3.71 7.29
N VAL A 320 -7.08 -2.91 6.33
CA VAL A 320 -8.42 -2.31 6.36
C VAL A 320 -9.39 -3.23 5.64
N PRO A 321 -10.52 -3.64 6.24
CA PRO A 321 -11.49 -4.54 5.59
C PRO A 321 -12.25 -3.87 4.43
N GLU A 322 -11.55 -3.41 3.38
CA GLU A 322 -12.15 -2.68 2.26
C GLU A 322 -13.16 -3.55 1.50
N THR A 323 -12.82 -4.81 1.24
CA THR A 323 -13.72 -5.78 0.59
C THR A 323 -15.00 -6.05 1.37
N THR A 324 -14.96 -5.92 2.70
CA THR A 324 -16.12 -6.11 3.57
C THR A 324 -16.93 -4.83 3.76
N TRP A 325 -16.27 -3.70 3.97
CA TRP A 325 -16.94 -2.42 4.25
C TRP A 325 -17.30 -1.65 3.00
N GLY A 326 -16.45 -1.73 1.97
CA GLY A 326 -16.56 -1.01 0.71
C GLY A 326 -17.10 -1.86 -0.44
N THR A 327 -18.12 -2.71 -0.20
CA THR A 327 -18.67 -3.62 -1.21
C THR A 327 -19.28 -2.92 -2.44
N ARG A 328 -19.45 -1.61 -2.40
CA ARG A 328 -19.93 -0.75 -3.49
C ARG A 328 -18.97 0.41 -3.79
N SER A 329 -17.80 0.41 -3.16
CA SER A 329 -16.76 1.44 -3.32
C SER A 329 -15.40 0.78 -3.52
N LEU A 330 -14.37 1.17 -2.76
CA LEU A 330 -13.00 0.70 -2.97
C LEU A 330 -12.86 -0.83 -2.88
N GLY A 331 -13.61 -1.52 -2.02
CA GLY A 331 -13.53 -2.99 -1.95
C GLY A 331 -14.08 -3.70 -3.19
N LEU A 332 -15.05 -3.11 -3.91
CA LEU A 332 -15.44 -3.59 -5.23
C LEU A 332 -14.35 -3.30 -6.26
N ASP A 333 -13.71 -2.14 -6.12
CA ASP A 333 -12.66 -1.73 -7.05
C ASP A 333 -11.40 -2.58 -6.90
N ASP A 334 -11.04 -3.02 -5.69
CA ASP A 334 -9.96 -3.98 -5.47
C ASP A 334 -10.13 -5.26 -6.29
N LEU A 335 -11.34 -5.81 -6.30
CA LEU A 335 -11.67 -6.97 -7.15
C LEU A 335 -11.51 -6.62 -8.63
N ARG A 336 -12.07 -5.50 -9.06
CA ARG A 336 -12.01 -5.05 -10.46
C ARG A 336 -10.58 -4.80 -10.92
N TRP A 337 -9.78 -4.19 -10.06
CA TRP A 337 -8.39 -3.89 -10.37
C TRP A 337 -7.54 -5.16 -10.52
N ALA A 338 -7.72 -6.14 -9.65
CA ALA A 338 -7.06 -7.44 -9.79
C ALA A 338 -7.47 -8.15 -11.10
N GLU A 339 -8.75 -8.09 -11.50
CA GLU A 339 -9.21 -8.62 -12.80
C GLU A 339 -8.58 -7.88 -13.99
N VAL A 340 -8.40 -6.55 -13.88
CA VAL A 340 -7.74 -5.74 -14.92
C VAL A 340 -6.28 -6.14 -15.06
N GLN A 341 -5.56 -6.28 -13.97
CA GLN A 341 -4.16 -6.72 -13.94
C GLN A 341 -3.98 -8.09 -14.62
N GLU A 342 -4.83 -9.07 -14.28
CA GLU A 342 -4.82 -10.39 -14.91
C GLU A 342 -5.06 -10.29 -16.43
N LYS A 343 -6.12 -9.58 -16.82
CA LYS A 343 -6.50 -9.43 -18.24
C LYS A 343 -5.44 -8.70 -19.05
N TYR A 344 -4.89 -7.62 -18.52
CA TYR A 344 -3.86 -6.85 -19.22
C TYR A 344 -2.60 -7.69 -19.45
N ALA A 345 -2.08 -8.32 -18.42
CA ALA A 345 -0.90 -9.15 -18.54
C ALA A 345 -1.11 -10.34 -19.49
N THR A 346 -2.23 -11.06 -19.35
CA THR A 346 -2.43 -12.31 -20.10
C THR A 346 -2.98 -12.09 -21.52
N GLN A 347 -3.85 -11.10 -21.73
CA GLN A 347 -4.55 -10.90 -23.00
C GLN A 347 -3.91 -9.83 -23.88
N VAL A 348 -3.28 -8.79 -23.29
CA VAL A 348 -2.64 -7.71 -24.04
C VAL A 348 -1.15 -7.96 -24.18
N LEU A 349 -0.46 -8.23 -23.07
CA LEU A 349 0.98 -8.48 -23.07
C LEU A 349 1.35 -9.93 -23.38
N HIS A 350 0.36 -10.83 -23.37
CA HIS A 350 0.54 -12.27 -23.59
C HIS A 350 1.55 -12.92 -22.64
N TYR A 351 1.62 -12.41 -21.42
CA TYR A 351 2.45 -13.01 -20.37
C TYR A 351 1.78 -14.26 -19.80
N PRO A 352 2.57 -15.28 -19.43
CA PRO A 352 2.03 -16.49 -18.81
C PRO A 352 1.69 -16.29 -17.33
N VAL A 353 2.06 -15.16 -16.75
CA VAL A 353 1.88 -14.76 -15.37
C VAL A 353 1.48 -13.29 -15.29
N TRP A 354 0.90 -12.86 -14.18
CA TRP A 354 0.40 -11.50 -13.97
C TRP A 354 0.76 -10.96 -12.59
N GLY A 355 0.49 -9.68 -12.38
CA GLY A 355 0.81 -8.95 -11.17
C GLY A 355 1.96 -7.99 -11.39
N MET A 356 1.63 -6.81 -11.94
CA MET A 356 2.58 -5.72 -12.13
C MET A 356 2.41 -4.74 -10.99
N SER A 357 3.52 -4.44 -10.34
CA SER A 357 3.57 -3.59 -9.17
C SER A 357 4.95 -2.95 -9.09
N PRO A 358 5.09 -1.76 -8.48
CA PRO A 358 6.41 -1.24 -8.14
C PRO A 358 7.26 -2.30 -7.43
N SER A 359 8.47 -2.51 -7.91
CA SER A 359 9.38 -3.57 -7.45
C SER A 359 10.80 -3.34 -7.93
N SER A 360 11.73 -4.19 -7.52
CA SER A 360 13.04 -4.27 -8.17
C SER A 360 12.88 -4.60 -9.66
N THR A 361 13.81 -4.13 -10.48
CA THR A 361 13.93 -4.62 -11.87
C THR A 361 14.26 -6.11 -11.90
N ALA A 362 13.80 -6.80 -12.96
CA ALA A 362 14.01 -8.24 -13.12
C ALA A 362 15.45 -8.60 -13.52
N ASP A 363 16.41 -8.01 -12.79
CA ASP A 363 17.86 -8.23 -12.92
C ASP A 363 18.54 -7.96 -11.56
N ASP A 364 19.83 -8.16 -11.48
CA ASP A 364 20.59 -8.00 -10.25
C ASP A 364 21.28 -6.62 -10.13
N THR A 365 20.80 -5.60 -10.85
CA THR A 365 21.38 -4.24 -10.79
C THR A 365 21.01 -3.49 -9.51
N GLY A 366 19.91 -3.88 -8.88
CA GLY A 366 19.40 -3.22 -7.70
C GLY A 366 18.53 -1.98 -7.98
N ASN A 367 18.19 -1.74 -9.24
CA ASN A 367 17.24 -0.69 -9.58
C ASN A 367 15.84 -1.04 -9.12
N TYR A 368 15.02 -0.01 -8.91
CA TYR A 368 13.60 -0.11 -8.58
C TYR A 368 12.80 0.61 -9.68
N GLY A 369 11.64 0.07 -10.05
CA GLY A 369 10.78 0.63 -11.09
C GLY A 369 9.30 0.56 -10.72
N GLY A 370 8.51 1.50 -11.23
CA GLY A 370 7.06 1.49 -11.14
C GLY A 370 6.47 0.70 -12.31
N PHE A 371 6.16 -0.58 -12.09
CA PHE A 371 5.51 -1.43 -13.09
C PHE A 371 4.01 -1.47 -12.86
N GLY A 372 3.24 -1.39 -13.94
CA GLY A 372 1.78 -1.34 -13.84
C GLY A 372 1.07 -1.52 -15.17
N VAL A 373 -0.26 -1.42 -15.15
CA VAL A 373 -1.10 -1.43 -16.34
C VAL A 373 -0.88 -0.14 -17.12
N GLU A 374 -0.31 -0.27 -18.31
CA GLU A 374 0.07 0.87 -19.14
C GLU A 374 -1.13 1.71 -19.56
N GLY A 375 -0.90 3.02 -19.63
CA GLY A 375 -1.84 3.98 -20.20
C GLY A 375 -3.01 4.39 -19.30
N LEU A 376 -3.11 3.87 -18.09
CA LEU A 376 -4.28 4.13 -17.25
C LEU A 376 -4.11 5.18 -16.17
N ALA A 377 -2.91 5.47 -15.70
CA ALA A 377 -2.78 6.43 -14.61
C ALA A 377 -1.41 7.09 -14.47
N PHE A 378 -0.53 6.97 -15.45
CA PHE A 378 0.79 7.58 -15.32
C PHE A 378 1.14 8.59 -16.38
N PRO A 379 1.80 9.66 -15.96
CA PRO A 379 2.33 10.65 -16.86
C PRO A 379 3.47 10.10 -17.69
N ALA A 380 3.45 10.42 -18.96
CA ALA A 380 4.65 10.38 -19.74
C ALA A 380 5.65 11.36 -19.13
N GLY A 381 6.70 10.89 -18.46
CA GLY A 381 7.83 11.75 -18.12
C GLY A 381 8.30 11.75 -16.67
N GLU A 382 7.63 11.12 -15.75
CA GLU A 382 8.10 11.07 -14.36
C GLU A 382 8.82 9.75 -14.03
N GLY A 383 9.81 9.34 -14.77
CA GLY A 383 10.75 8.27 -14.35
C GLY A 383 10.17 6.95 -13.80
N LEU A 384 8.92 6.94 -13.42
CA LEU A 384 8.11 5.79 -13.08
C LEU A 384 7.34 5.43 -14.35
N ALA A 385 8.03 4.80 -15.21
CA ALA A 385 7.69 4.60 -16.59
C ALA A 385 6.25 4.15 -16.77
N GLN A 386 5.50 4.93 -17.51
CA GLN A 386 4.67 4.26 -18.51
C GLN A 386 5.52 3.12 -19.04
N CYS A 387 5.07 1.91 -18.91
CA CYS A 387 5.77 0.83 -19.53
C CYS A 387 5.65 0.90 -21.05
N THR A 388 6.13 1.99 -21.65
CA THR A 388 6.26 2.12 -23.12
C THR A 388 7.19 1.06 -23.68
N THR A 389 7.91 0.38 -22.81
CA THR A 389 8.85 -0.70 -23.08
C THR A 389 8.52 -1.98 -22.33
N CYS A 390 7.29 -2.15 -21.79
CA CYS A 390 6.90 -3.39 -21.08
C CYS A 390 7.15 -4.65 -21.91
N ALA A 391 7.12 -4.55 -23.24
CA ALA A 391 7.54 -5.64 -24.09
C ALA A 391 9.04 -5.97 -23.98
N THR A 392 9.88 -5.02 -23.56
CA THR A 392 11.33 -5.17 -23.39
C THR A 392 11.80 -5.13 -21.95
N GLU A 393 11.09 -4.43 -21.09
CA GLU A 393 11.37 -4.28 -19.64
C GLU A 393 10.28 -4.90 -18.79
N ALA A 394 9.61 -5.92 -19.32
CA ALA A 394 8.53 -6.61 -18.66
C ALA A 394 8.91 -7.10 -17.27
N THR A 395 8.11 -6.74 -16.28
CA THR A 395 8.33 -7.16 -14.89
C THR A 395 7.01 -7.61 -14.27
N VAL A 396 7.03 -8.78 -13.65
CA VAL A 396 5.96 -9.32 -12.82
C VAL A 396 6.54 -9.61 -11.45
N SER A 397 5.82 -9.18 -10.43
CA SER A 397 6.24 -9.28 -9.03
C SER A 397 5.37 -10.26 -8.25
N PRO A 398 5.96 -11.25 -7.56
CA PRO A 398 5.19 -12.26 -6.83
C PRO A 398 4.29 -11.67 -5.72
N HIS A 399 4.71 -10.60 -5.04
CA HIS A 399 3.88 -9.94 -4.02
C HIS A 399 2.54 -9.48 -4.59
N ALA A 400 2.52 -8.99 -5.83
CA ALA A 400 1.29 -8.55 -6.49
C ALA A 400 0.27 -9.70 -6.65
N SER A 401 0.74 -10.93 -6.91
CA SER A 401 -0.14 -12.11 -6.92
C SER A 401 -0.65 -12.47 -5.53
N MET A 402 0.18 -12.28 -4.50
CA MET A 402 -0.21 -12.60 -3.12
C MET A 402 -1.27 -11.63 -2.59
N ILE A 403 -1.11 -10.33 -2.78
CA ILE A 403 -2.10 -9.34 -2.31
C ILE A 403 -3.45 -9.45 -3.04
N ALA A 404 -3.51 -10.17 -4.16
CA ALA A 404 -4.76 -10.49 -4.84
C ALA A 404 -5.50 -11.70 -4.25
N LEU A 405 -4.89 -12.49 -3.35
CA LEU A 405 -5.52 -13.66 -2.72
C LEU A 405 -6.86 -13.35 -2.03
N PRO A 406 -7.03 -12.23 -1.30
CA PRO A 406 -8.30 -11.90 -0.66
C PRO A 406 -9.46 -11.66 -1.66
N VAL A 407 -9.15 -11.23 -2.89
CA VAL A 407 -10.16 -10.83 -3.89
C VAL A 407 -10.32 -11.85 -5.03
N LEU A 408 -9.24 -12.52 -5.44
CA LEU A 408 -9.21 -13.50 -6.53
C LEU A 408 -8.47 -14.79 -6.11
N PRO A 409 -8.92 -15.51 -5.07
CA PRO A 409 -8.14 -16.58 -4.43
C PRO A 409 -7.69 -17.69 -5.37
N GLN A 410 -8.54 -18.14 -6.30
CA GLN A 410 -8.19 -19.22 -7.22
C GLN A 410 -7.26 -18.78 -8.34
N GLN A 411 -7.50 -17.61 -8.92
CA GLN A 411 -6.66 -17.02 -9.98
C GLN A 411 -5.30 -16.64 -9.43
N ALA A 412 -5.26 -16.01 -8.26
CA ALA A 412 -4.01 -15.65 -7.59
C ALA A 412 -3.18 -16.90 -7.24
N TYR A 413 -3.81 -17.93 -6.66
CA TYR A 413 -3.13 -19.19 -6.37
C TYR A 413 -2.58 -19.86 -7.65
N ALA A 414 -3.37 -19.93 -8.71
CA ALA A 414 -2.93 -20.50 -9.99
C ALA A 414 -1.73 -19.73 -10.58
N ASN A 415 -1.73 -18.41 -10.44
CA ASN A 415 -0.64 -17.55 -10.88
C ASN A 415 0.64 -17.78 -10.04
N ILE A 416 0.52 -17.90 -8.71
CA ILE A 416 1.62 -18.22 -7.80
C ILE A 416 2.28 -19.56 -8.19
N GLU A 417 1.49 -20.59 -8.44
CA GLU A 417 2.01 -21.90 -8.89
C GLU A 417 2.65 -21.82 -10.28
N THR A 418 2.09 -20.98 -11.17
CA THR A 418 2.69 -20.76 -12.49
C THR A 418 4.04 -20.05 -12.38
N LEU A 419 4.15 -19.03 -11.52
CA LEU A 419 5.44 -18.37 -11.22
C LEU A 419 6.49 -19.40 -10.76
N ARG A 420 6.16 -20.22 -9.76
CA ARG A 420 7.08 -21.22 -9.19
C ARG A 420 7.49 -22.30 -10.20
N SER A 421 6.56 -22.79 -11.01
CA SER A 421 6.82 -23.87 -11.95
C SER A 421 7.54 -23.41 -13.21
N ARG A 422 7.21 -22.22 -13.71
CA ARG A 422 7.75 -21.70 -14.96
C ARG A 422 9.09 -20.98 -14.77
N TYR A 423 9.29 -20.36 -13.62
CA TYR A 423 10.50 -19.62 -13.27
C TYR A 423 11.11 -20.18 -11.97
N PRO A 424 11.70 -21.38 -11.99
CA PRO A 424 12.10 -22.08 -10.75
C PRO A 424 13.10 -21.29 -9.91
N GLY A 425 13.84 -20.35 -10.50
CA GLY A 425 14.77 -19.47 -9.79
C GLY A 425 14.08 -18.32 -9.03
N ILE A 426 12.78 -18.04 -9.24
CA ILE A 426 12.05 -16.95 -8.57
C ILE A 426 11.76 -17.23 -7.09
N TYR A 427 11.93 -18.48 -6.67
CA TYR A 427 11.59 -18.93 -5.33
C TYR A 427 12.72 -19.77 -4.72
N SER A 428 12.98 -19.58 -3.44
CA SER A 428 13.88 -20.44 -2.68
C SER A 428 13.29 -20.76 -1.30
N SER A 429 13.71 -21.90 -0.73
CA SER A 429 13.23 -22.36 0.56
C SER A 429 13.87 -21.66 1.76
N ASP A 430 14.78 -20.71 1.54
CA ASP A 430 15.50 -19.95 2.56
C ASP A 430 15.04 -18.49 2.72
N GLY A 431 14.00 -18.10 1.98
CA GLY A 431 13.48 -16.72 2.06
C GLY A 431 12.27 -16.47 1.17
N GLY A 432 11.64 -17.52 0.61
CA GLY A 432 10.45 -17.37 -0.23
C GLY A 432 10.77 -16.79 -1.62
N PHE A 433 9.86 -16.00 -2.14
CA PHE A 433 9.98 -15.38 -3.46
C PHE A 433 11.05 -14.29 -3.48
N TYR A 434 11.79 -14.24 -4.60
CA TYR A 434 12.49 -13.04 -5.02
C TYR A 434 11.51 -12.03 -5.63
N ASP A 435 11.97 -10.81 -5.79
CA ASP A 435 11.10 -9.65 -5.97
C ASP A 435 10.47 -9.53 -7.37
N ALA A 436 11.19 -9.91 -8.41
CA ALA A 436 10.75 -9.69 -9.77
C ALA A 436 11.22 -10.75 -10.77
N VAL A 437 10.39 -11.00 -11.77
CA VAL A 437 10.76 -11.81 -12.94
C VAL A 437 10.36 -11.09 -14.23
N ASN A 438 11.21 -11.14 -15.25
CA ASN A 438 10.83 -10.78 -16.59
C ASN A 438 10.09 -11.97 -17.23
N PRO A 439 8.77 -11.88 -17.48
CA PRO A 439 7.98 -13.01 -17.96
C PRO A 439 8.34 -13.44 -19.39
N THR A 440 9.04 -12.60 -20.17
CA THR A 440 9.44 -12.87 -21.54
C THR A 440 10.79 -13.56 -21.62
N THR A 441 11.78 -13.06 -20.86
CA THR A 441 13.15 -13.58 -20.90
C THR A 441 13.44 -14.63 -19.84
N GLY A 442 12.68 -14.63 -18.75
CA GLY A 442 12.91 -15.43 -17.55
C GLY A 442 14.02 -14.90 -16.64
N SER A 443 14.52 -13.69 -16.89
CA SER A 443 15.46 -13.01 -16.00
C SER A 443 14.80 -12.72 -14.66
N ILE A 444 15.55 -12.83 -13.56
CA ILE A 444 15.08 -12.67 -12.18
C ILE A 444 15.93 -11.63 -11.48
N GLY A 445 15.28 -10.74 -10.76
CA GLY A 445 15.90 -9.85 -9.80
C GLY A 445 15.99 -10.54 -8.44
N HIS A 446 17.18 -11.04 -8.07
CA HIS A 446 17.41 -11.80 -6.84
C HIS A 446 17.54 -10.89 -5.60
N ARG A 447 16.59 -9.97 -5.45
CA ARG A 447 16.43 -9.10 -4.29
C ARG A 447 15.16 -9.50 -3.54
N ARG A 448 15.08 -9.20 -2.26
CA ARG A 448 13.86 -9.22 -1.46
C ARG A 448 13.74 -7.89 -0.74
N LEU A 449 12.60 -7.25 -0.87
CA LEU A 449 12.27 -6.02 -0.17
C LEU A 449 11.44 -6.35 1.07
N VAL A 450 11.72 -5.74 2.20
CA VAL A 450 10.93 -5.99 3.42
C VAL A 450 9.47 -5.61 3.21
N LEU A 451 9.20 -4.54 2.46
CA LEU A 451 7.85 -4.12 2.07
C LEU A 451 7.09 -5.26 1.38
N ASP A 452 7.69 -5.84 0.33
CA ASP A 452 7.05 -6.87 -0.49
C ASP A 452 6.90 -8.20 0.25
N GLN A 453 7.93 -8.61 1.00
CA GLN A 453 7.86 -9.81 1.83
C GLN A 453 6.81 -9.68 2.95
N SER A 454 6.62 -8.47 3.48
CA SER A 454 5.60 -8.22 4.51
C SER A 454 4.19 -8.20 3.92
N MET A 455 3.99 -7.68 2.72
CA MET A 455 2.73 -7.83 1.99
C MET A 455 2.41 -9.30 1.71
N ILE A 456 3.41 -10.11 1.35
CA ILE A 456 3.26 -11.57 1.19
C ILE A 456 2.80 -12.21 2.51
N MET A 457 3.48 -11.91 3.62
CA MET A 457 3.13 -12.47 4.94
C MET A 457 1.72 -12.07 5.38
N ALA A 458 1.36 -10.78 5.24
CA ALA A 458 0.04 -10.25 5.58
C ALA A 458 -1.07 -10.92 4.77
N SER A 459 -0.88 -11.01 3.46
CA SER A 459 -1.85 -11.64 2.55
C SER A 459 -2.04 -13.14 2.85
N LEU A 460 -0.95 -13.85 3.19
CA LEU A 460 -1.02 -15.25 3.56
C LEU A 460 -1.72 -15.45 4.89
N ASP A 461 -1.51 -14.57 5.86
CA ASP A 461 -2.21 -14.62 7.14
C ASP A 461 -3.71 -14.39 6.95
N ASP A 462 -4.11 -13.37 6.21
CA ASP A 462 -5.52 -13.12 5.91
C ASP A 462 -6.17 -14.30 5.18
N ALA A 463 -5.54 -14.80 4.13
CA ALA A 463 -6.06 -15.93 3.36
C ALA A 463 -6.17 -17.24 4.19
N LEU A 464 -5.29 -17.45 5.16
CA LEU A 464 -5.21 -18.69 5.95
C LEU A 464 -5.90 -18.58 7.31
N ASN A 465 -6.05 -17.39 7.87
CA ASN A 465 -6.58 -17.16 9.21
C ASN A 465 -7.83 -16.26 9.24
N GLN A 466 -8.64 -16.27 8.17
CA GLN A 466 -9.92 -15.56 8.12
C GLN A 466 -9.75 -14.04 8.32
N ASP A 467 -8.94 -13.41 7.49
CA ASP A 467 -8.69 -11.98 7.49
C ASP A 467 -8.17 -11.47 8.86
N ALA A 468 -7.11 -12.09 9.37
CA ALA A 468 -6.65 -11.89 10.74
C ALA A 468 -6.20 -10.45 10.99
N LEU A 469 -5.37 -9.87 10.10
CA LEU A 469 -4.92 -8.49 10.24
C LEU A 469 -6.10 -7.52 10.11
N GLN A 470 -6.98 -7.70 9.12
CA GLN A 470 -8.18 -6.89 8.98
C GLN A 470 -9.06 -6.92 10.25
N ARG A 471 -9.13 -8.09 10.94
CA ARG A 471 -9.88 -8.19 12.20
C ARG A 471 -9.23 -7.45 13.35
N TYR A 472 -7.90 -7.36 13.40
CA TYR A 472 -7.22 -6.54 14.39
C TYR A 472 -7.50 -5.06 14.16
N PHE A 473 -7.26 -4.54 12.97
CA PHE A 473 -7.61 -3.17 12.61
C PHE A 473 -9.08 -2.84 12.90
N ALA A 474 -10.00 -3.76 12.56
CA ALA A 474 -11.43 -3.55 12.75
C ALA A 474 -11.86 -3.42 14.22
N ARG A 475 -11.09 -3.94 15.17
CA ARG A 475 -11.36 -3.81 16.62
C ARG A 475 -10.89 -2.48 17.16
N ASP A 476 -9.90 -1.89 16.52
CA ASP A 476 -9.32 -0.65 16.96
C ASP A 476 -10.32 0.52 16.78
N PRO A 477 -10.44 1.42 17.77
CA PRO A 477 -11.30 2.60 17.64
C PRO A 477 -11.02 3.45 16.40
N VAL A 478 -9.77 3.52 15.94
CA VAL A 478 -9.38 4.28 14.73
C VAL A 478 -10.13 3.81 13.48
N SER A 479 -10.54 2.55 13.42
CA SER A 479 -11.22 1.95 12.27
C SER A 479 -12.59 2.56 11.93
N TRP A 480 -13.20 3.33 12.83
CA TRP A 480 -14.55 3.87 12.65
C TRP A 480 -14.67 4.70 11.36
N ALA A 481 -13.63 5.47 11.02
CA ALA A 481 -13.65 6.35 9.85
C ALA A 481 -13.66 5.53 8.56
N ALA A 482 -12.72 4.61 8.39
CA ALA A 482 -12.67 3.71 7.23
C ALA A 482 -14.01 2.98 7.06
N ARG A 483 -14.53 2.38 8.13
CA ARG A 483 -15.82 1.67 8.10
C ARG A 483 -16.97 2.56 7.65
N LEU A 484 -17.04 3.79 8.17
CA LEU A 484 -18.11 4.72 7.85
C LEU A 484 -18.07 5.14 6.38
N TYR A 485 -16.93 5.65 5.93
CA TYR A 485 -16.79 6.25 4.60
C TYR A 485 -16.83 5.21 3.48
N LEU A 486 -16.17 4.07 3.65
CA LEU A 486 -16.22 2.94 2.71
C LEU A 486 -17.65 2.42 2.51
N SER A 487 -18.41 2.27 3.61
CA SER A 487 -19.79 1.76 3.52
C SER A 487 -20.79 2.80 2.99
N TYR A 488 -20.49 4.07 3.12
CA TYR A 488 -21.37 5.17 2.71
C TYR A 488 -21.24 5.49 1.23
N GLU A 489 -20.02 5.49 0.69
CA GLU A 489 -19.75 5.78 -0.70
C GLU A 489 -20.25 4.67 -1.64
N THR A 490 -20.66 5.06 -2.83
CA THR A 490 -21.06 4.14 -3.90
C THR A 490 -20.42 4.59 -5.20
N MET A 491 -19.50 3.78 -5.71
CA MET A 491 -18.88 4.01 -7.02
C MET A 491 -19.74 3.45 -8.14
N SER A 492 -19.61 4.02 -9.34
CA SER A 492 -20.39 3.66 -10.54
C SER A 492 -19.82 2.48 -11.33
N ILE A 493 -18.98 1.71 -10.71
CA ILE A 493 -18.28 0.57 -11.32
C ILE A 493 -19.01 -0.77 -11.13
N GLY A 494 -20.15 -0.77 -10.47
CA GLY A 494 -20.98 -1.95 -10.18
C GLY A 494 -22.03 -2.27 -11.24
#